data_ccd90562f6904cd04e99a9e9d9a3d437
#
_entry.id   ccd90562f6904cd04e99a9e9d9a3d437
#
_cell.length_a   1.000
_cell.length_b   1.000
_cell.length_c   1.000
_cell.angle_alpha   90.00
_cell.angle_beta   90.00
_cell.angle_gamma   90.00
#
_symmetry.space_group_name_H-M   'P 1'
#
loop_
_entity.id
_entity.type
_entity.pdbx_description
1 polymer ?
#
loop_
_entity_poly.entity_id
_entity_poly.type
_entity_poly.pdbx_seq_one_letter_code
_entity_poly.pdbx_strand_id
1 'polypeptide(L)'
;MISILMPIYNGIEFIEESVSSILNQTYDQWELIIGINGHPENSPVYKIAKEYEKKSGKVRVYDFHTIKGKSNTLNAMIQYCKYDHIALLDVDDMWHPQKLEIQSQYLNYYGVIGSKCIWFGDRPGVIPDIPVGDISNFDF
;
A
#
# COMPACT_ATOMS: atom_id res chain seq x y z
N MET A 1 -11.62 -9.89 1.79
CA MET A 1 -11.55 -8.42 1.68
C MET A 1 -10.23 -7.93 2.26
N ILE A 2 -9.63 -6.88 1.69
CA ILE A 2 -8.25 -6.45 1.99
C ILE A 2 -8.22 -4.96 2.28
N SER A 3 -7.61 -4.54 3.40
CA SER A 3 -7.28 -3.14 3.68
C SER A 3 -5.88 -2.84 3.16
N ILE A 4 -5.77 -1.93 2.20
CA ILE A 4 -4.50 -1.49 1.61
C ILE A 4 -4.03 -0.26 2.36
N LEU A 5 -2.80 -0.26 2.87
CA LEU A 5 -2.19 0.86 3.57
C LEU A 5 -1.11 1.51 2.72
N MET A 6 -1.22 2.83 2.51
CA MET A 6 -0.27 3.66 1.78
C MET A 6 0.18 4.83 2.67
N PRO A 7 1.28 4.67 3.43
CA PRO A 7 1.85 5.77 4.20
C PRO A 7 2.62 6.71 3.26
N ILE A 8 2.43 8.02 3.37
CA ILE A 8 3.09 9.02 2.53
C ILE A 8 3.79 10.06 3.40
N TYR A 9 5.12 10.13 3.26
CA TYR A 9 5.95 11.23 3.75
C TYR A 9 6.48 12.04 2.56
N ASN A 10 7.19 11.41 1.64
CA ASN A 10 7.66 11.94 0.37
C ASN A 10 7.04 11.16 -0.79
N GLY A 11 7.21 11.63 -2.03
CA GLY A 11 6.79 10.91 -3.23
C GLY A 11 5.34 11.16 -3.62
N ILE A 12 4.73 12.26 -3.15
CA ILE A 12 3.34 12.61 -3.52
C ILE A 12 3.14 12.76 -5.02
N GLU A 13 4.20 13.07 -5.76
CA GLU A 13 4.22 13.16 -7.21
C GLU A 13 3.88 11.85 -7.92
N PHE A 14 4.09 10.70 -7.26
CA PHE A 14 3.81 9.36 -7.81
C PHE A 14 2.42 8.83 -7.44
N ILE A 15 1.65 9.56 -6.65
CA ILE A 15 0.36 9.09 -6.11
C ILE A 15 -0.65 8.69 -7.21
N GLU A 16 -0.63 9.38 -8.36
CA GLU A 16 -1.55 9.08 -9.46
C GLU A 16 -1.32 7.68 -10.02
N GLU A 17 -0.05 7.32 -10.26
CA GLU A 17 0.33 6.03 -10.82
C GLU A 17 0.06 4.91 -9.82
N SER A 18 0.46 5.12 -8.57
CA SER A 18 0.28 4.16 -7.49
C SER A 18 -1.19 3.89 -7.19
N VAL A 19 -2.01 4.92 -6.99
CA VAL A 19 -3.45 4.76 -6.73
C VAL A 19 -4.16 4.17 -7.96
N SER A 20 -3.80 4.57 -9.18
CA SER A 20 -4.36 3.99 -10.40
C SER A 20 -4.07 2.48 -10.47
N SER A 21 -2.91 2.02 -10.04
CA SER A 21 -2.58 0.59 -10.00
C SER A 21 -3.48 -0.21 -9.06
N ILE A 22 -3.99 0.42 -7.99
CA ILE A 22 -4.98 -0.17 -7.07
C ILE A 22 -6.38 -0.16 -7.70
N LEU A 23 -6.79 0.98 -8.28
CA LEU A 23 -8.11 1.12 -8.89
C LEU A 23 -8.31 0.14 -10.06
N ASN A 24 -7.23 -0.25 -10.74
CA ASN A 24 -7.22 -1.19 -11.85
C ASN A 24 -7.02 -2.66 -11.43
N GLN A 25 -7.07 -2.98 -10.13
CA GLN A 25 -7.01 -4.37 -9.68
C GLN A 25 -8.24 -5.16 -10.17
N THR A 26 -8.01 -6.39 -10.65
CA THR A 26 -9.09 -7.31 -11.07
C THR A 26 -9.90 -7.84 -9.87
N TYR A 27 -9.32 -7.83 -8.68
CA TYR A 27 -10.00 -8.13 -7.42
C TYR A 27 -10.58 -6.83 -6.84
N ASP A 28 -11.87 -6.78 -6.60
CA ASP A 28 -12.61 -5.56 -6.22
C ASP A 28 -12.93 -5.41 -4.72
N GLN A 29 -12.64 -6.44 -3.91
CA GLN A 29 -12.98 -6.45 -2.48
C GLN A 29 -11.86 -5.88 -1.61
N TRP A 30 -11.57 -4.62 -1.79
CA TRP A 30 -10.54 -3.87 -1.06
C TRP A 30 -11.01 -2.48 -0.64
N GLU A 31 -10.31 -1.91 0.32
CA GLU A 31 -10.29 -0.47 0.62
C GLU A 31 -8.85 0.05 0.59
N LEU A 32 -8.67 1.33 0.34
CA LEU A 32 -7.38 2.01 0.41
C LEU A 32 -7.40 3.05 1.52
N ILE A 33 -6.44 2.95 2.43
CA ILE A 33 -6.18 3.95 3.47
C ILE A 33 -4.86 4.64 3.13
N ILE A 34 -4.91 5.95 2.90
CA ILE A 34 -3.73 6.79 2.67
C ILE A 34 -3.46 7.55 3.97
N GLY A 35 -2.24 7.45 4.48
CA GLY A 35 -1.82 8.13 5.70
C GLY A 35 -0.72 9.13 5.45
N ILE A 36 -0.99 10.42 5.61
CA ILE A 36 0.01 11.49 5.45
C ILE A 36 0.67 11.74 6.80
N ASN A 37 2.01 11.62 6.87
CA ASN A 37 2.75 11.78 8.11
C ASN A 37 3.97 12.72 7.95
N GLY A 38 4.41 13.29 9.07
CA GLY A 38 5.62 14.12 9.12
C GLY A 38 5.51 15.50 8.48
N HIS A 39 4.34 15.88 7.99
CA HIS A 39 4.02 17.20 7.46
C HIS A 39 3.21 18.03 8.47
N PRO A 40 3.17 19.36 8.36
CA PRO A 40 2.22 20.18 9.13
C PRO A 40 0.77 19.76 8.85
N GLU A 41 -0.08 19.97 9.83
CA GLU A 41 -1.53 19.73 9.70
C GLU A 41 -2.09 20.43 8.45
N ASN A 42 -2.96 19.73 7.72
CA ASN A 42 -3.58 20.24 6.48
C ASN A 42 -2.55 20.68 5.39
N SER A 43 -1.40 20.02 5.34
CA SER A 43 -0.33 20.31 4.39
C SER A 43 -0.80 20.22 2.92
N PRO A 44 -0.04 20.78 1.96
CA PRO A 44 -0.30 20.59 0.53
C PRO A 44 -0.34 19.09 0.14
N VAL A 45 0.54 18.26 0.72
CA VAL A 45 0.58 16.80 0.51
C VAL A 45 -0.75 16.17 0.91
N TYR A 46 -1.26 16.51 2.11
CA TYR A 46 -2.56 16.02 2.57
C TYR A 46 -3.70 16.45 1.64
N LYS A 47 -3.71 17.71 1.19
CA LYS A 47 -4.75 18.24 0.30
C LYS A 47 -4.77 17.53 -1.06
N ILE A 48 -3.59 17.26 -1.63
CA ILE A 48 -3.48 16.49 -2.88
C ILE A 48 -4.02 15.07 -2.67
N ALA A 49 -3.58 14.38 -1.63
CA ALA A 49 -4.06 13.03 -1.32
C ALA A 49 -5.59 12.99 -1.10
N LYS A 50 -6.15 14.01 -0.45
CA LYS A 50 -7.59 14.12 -0.14
C LYS A 50 -8.49 14.15 -1.37
N GLU A 51 -7.99 14.60 -2.53
CA GLU A 51 -8.74 14.57 -3.77
C GLU A 51 -9.07 13.14 -4.24
N TYR A 52 -8.27 12.14 -3.82
CA TYR A 52 -8.50 10.75 -4.20
C TYR A 52 -9.71 10.12 -3.48
N GLU A 53 -10.13 10.62 -2.33
CA GLU A 53 -11.40 10.21 -1.71
C GLU A 53 -12.61 10.52 -2.60
N LYS A 54 -12.52 11.59 -3.39
CA LYS A 54 -13.59 11.99 -4.32
C LYS A 54 -13.66 11.08 -5.55
N LYS A 55 -12.53 10.45 -5.91
CA LYS A 55 -12.45 9.54 -7.06
C LYS A 55 -13.08 8.18 -6.80
N SER A 56 -13.08 7.72 -5.54
CA SER A 56 -13.63 6.41 -5.18
C SER A 56 -14.05 6.35 -3.71
N GLY A 57 -15.25 5.86 -3.45
CA GLY A 57 -15.75 5.61 -2.09
C GLY A 57 -14.98 4.53 -1.32
N LYS A 58 -14.03 3.84 -1.98
CA LYS A 58 -13.13 2.86 -1.35
C LYS A 58 -11.84 3.47 -0.80
N VAL A 59 -11.56 4.76 -1.08
CA VAL A 59 -10.36 5.48 -0.63
C VAL A 59 -10.69 6.34 0.57
N ARG A 60 -9.85 6.29 1.59
CA ARG A 60 -9.91 7.16 2.78
C ARG A 60 -8.54 7.75 3.06
N VAL A 61 -8.48 9.03 3.39
CA VAL A 61 -7.23 9.76 3.63
C VAL A 61 -7.23 10.34 5.04
N TYR A 62 -6.16 10.07 5.78
CA TYR A 62 -5.98 10.54 7.16
C TYR A 62 -4.71 11.39 7.30
N ASP A 63 -4.81 12.44 8.11
CA ASP A 63 -3.71 13.34 8.43
C ASP A 63 -3.07 12.92 9.77
N PHE A 64 -1.92 12.27 9.68
CA PHE A 64 -1.11 11.85 10.84
C PHE A 64 0.01 12.84 11.13
N HIS A 65 -0.27 14.14 11.08
CA HIS A 65 0.71 15.23 11.21
C HIS A 65 1.59 15.15 12.47
N THR A 66 1.09 14.56 13.56
CA THR A 66 1.86 14.38 14.80
C THR A 66 2.74 13.11 14.80
N ILE A 67 2.54 12.20 13.84
CA ILE A 67 3.23 10.92 13.79
C ILE A 67 4.43 11.02 12.86
N LYS A 68 5.60 10.55 13.32
CA LYS A 68 6.83 10.50 12.54
C LYS A 68 7.25 9.07 12.27
N GLY A 69 7.70 8.83 11.04
CA GLY A 69 8.25 7.56 10.60
C GLY A 69 7.21 6.57 10.09
N LYS A 70 7.58 5.80 9.06
CA LYS A 70 6.71 4.87 8.32
C LYS A 70 6.06 3.83 9.23
N SER A 71 6.84 3.17 10.08
CA SER A 71 6.32 2.09 10.95
C SER A 71 5.28 2.61 11.95
N ASN A 72 5.53 3.77 12.56
CA ASN A 72 4.58 4.37 13.50
C ASN A 72 3.28 4.77 12.78
N THR A 73 3.40 5.28 11.56
CA THR A 73 2.25 5.64 10.74
C THR A 73 1.43 4.41 10.37
N LEU A 74 2.08 3.32 9.92
CA LEU A 74 1.41 2.06 9.62
C LEU A 74 0.67 1.51 10.84
N ASN A 75 1.29 1.52 12.02
CA ASN A 75 0.64 1.08 13.25
C ASN A 75 -0.59 1.93 13.61
N ALA A 76 -0.54 3.23 13.37
CA ALA A 76 -1.70 4.10 13.56
C ALA A 76 -2.79 3.83 12.50
N MET A 77 -2.42 3.57 11.25
CA MET A 77 -3.36 3.30 10.16
C MET A 77 -4.14 1.99 10.35
N ILE A 78 -3.53 0.96 10.95
CA ILE A 78 -4.19 -0.32 11.23
C ILE A 78 -5.51 -0.15 11.98
N GLN A 79 -5.61 0.82 12.88
CA GLN A 79 -6.83 1.09 13.66
C GLN A 79 -8.02 1.55 12.80
N TYR A 80 -7.76 1.99 11.57
CA TYR A 80 -8.77 2.45 10.62
C TYR A 80 -9.15 1.37 9.59
N CYS A 81 -8.50 0.20 9.64
CA CYS A 81 -8.80 -0.92 8.74
C CYS A 81 -10.18 -1.49 9.05
N LYS A 82 -10.95 -1.77 8.00
CA LYS A 82 -12.22 -2.49 8.11
C LYS A 82 -12.04 -4.01 7.99
N TYR A 83 -10.92 -4.44 7.44
CA TYR A 83 -10.67 -5.84 7.11
C TYR A 83 -9.40 -6.35 7.78
N ASP A 84 -9.39 -7.63 8.13
CA ASP A 84 -8.30 -8.26 8.88
C ASP A 84 -7.04 -8.51 8.01
N HIS A 85 -7.22 -8.66 6.70
CA HIS A 85 -6.09 -8.82 5.79
C HIS A 85 -5.57 -7.46 5.36
N ILE A 86 -4.27 -7.25 5.55
CA ILE A 86 -3.60 -5.98 5.28
C ILE A 86 -2.60 -6.16 4.14
N ALA A 87 -2.63 -5.25 3.19
CA ALA A 87 -1.62 -5.15 2.14
C ALA A 87 -0.91 -3.79 2.22
N LEU A 88 0.39 -3.76 1.94
CA LEU A 88 1.21 -2.56 2.01
C LEU A 88 1.64 -2.15 0.60
N LEU A 89 1.47 -0.88 0.26
CA LEU A 89 1.95 -0.29 -0.98
C LEU A 89 2.59 1.06 -0.68
N ASP A 90 3.82 1.25 -1.11
CA ASP A 90 4.49 2.55 -1.05
C ASP A 90 4.00 3.43 -2.21
N VAL A 91 4.00 4.74 -2.01
CA VAL A 91 3.43 5.70 -2.96
C VAL A 91 4.19 5.76 -4.30
N ASP A 92 5.44 5.33 -4.31
CA ASP A 92 6.34 5.24 -5.47
C ASP A 92 6.40 3.85 -6.12
N ASP A 93 5.54 2.93 -5.63
CA ASP A 93 5.39 1.58 -6.18
C ASP A 93 4.07 1.41 -6.95
N MET A 94 4.03 0.43 -7.85
CA MET A 94 2.84 0.03 -8.60
C MET A 94 2.57 -1.47 -8.49
N TRP A 95 1.30 -1.84 -8.51
CA TRP A 95 0.90 -3.24 -8.50
C TRP A 95 0.45 -3.73 -9.89
N HIS A 96 0.84 -4.97 -10.21
CA HIS A 96 0.26 -5.66 -11.36
C HIS A 96 -1.26 -5.83 -11.17
N PRO A 97 -2.09 -5.66 -12.22
CA PRO A 97 -3.55 -5.70 -12.10
C PRO A 97 -4.13 -6.94 -11.41
N GLN A 98 -3.49 -8.09 -11.55
CA GLN A 98 -3.94 -9.36 -10.98
C GLN A 98 -3.32 -9.67 -9.60
N LYS A 99 -2.54 -8.76 -9.01
CA LYS A 99 -1.83 -9.03 -7.74
C LYS A 99 -2.79 -9.47 -6.63
N LEU A 100 -3.81 -8.70 -6.35
CA LEU A 100 -4.75 -9.01 -5.27
C LEU A 100 -5.60 -10.25 -5.59
N GLU A 101 -6.00 -10.46 -6.84
CA GLU A 101 -6.74 -11.65 -7.27
C GLU A 101 -5.95 -12.93 -6.98
N ILE A 102 -4.67 -12.95 -7.37
CA ILE A 102 -3.79 -14.11 -7.14
C ILE A 102 -3.55 -14.31 -5.64
N GLN A 103 -3.18 -13.25 -4.91
CA GLN A 103 -2.84 -13.36 -3.50
C GLN A 103 -4.06 -13.67 -2.61
N SER A 104 -5.26 -13.21 -2.99
CA SER A 104 -6.49 -13.47 -2.21
C SER A 104 -6.81 -14.95 -2.05
N GLN A 105 -6.36 -15.80 -2.98
CA GLN A 105 -6.57 -17.25 -2.94
C GLN A 105 -5.79 -17.92 -1.80
N TYR A 106 -4.76 -17.27 -1.28
CA TYR A 106 -3.85 -17.80 -0.27
C TYR A 106 -4.09 -17.24 1.13
N LEU A 107 -4.99 -16.25 1.30
CA LEU A 107 -5.21 -15.55 2.58
C LEU A 107 -5.60 -16.46 3.75
N ASN A 108 -6.25 -17.59 3.47
CA ASN A 108 -6.67 -18.56 4.49
C ASN A 108 -5.58 -19.59 4.84
N TYR A 109 -4.48 -19.60 4.12
CA TYR A 109 -3.44 -20.62 4.25
C TYR A 109 -2.15 -20.07 4.84
N TYR A 110 -1.85 -18.78 4.63
CA TYR A 110 -0.58 -18.16 5.01
C TYR A 110 -0.79 -16.89 5.81
N GLY A 111 0.03 -16.68 6.83
CA GLY A 111 0.04 -15.46 7.64
C GLY A 111 0.69 -14.28 6.92
N VAL A 112 1.64 -14.53 6.00
CA VAL A 112 2.32 -13.52 5.18
C VAL A 112 2.42 -14.01 3.74
N ILE A 113 2.11 -13.13 2.80
CA ILE A 113 2.16 -13.42 1.36
C ILE A 113 2.97 -12.30 0.68
N GLY A 114 4.09 -12.66 0.10
CA GLY A 114 4.91 -11.78 -0.72
C GLY A 114 4.76 -12.03 -2.22
N SER A 115 5.30 -11.15 -3.04
CA SER A 115 5.44 -11.33 -4.48
C SER A 115 6.82 -10.88 -4.95
N LYS A 116 7.26 -11.39 -6.10
CA LYS A 116 8.43 -10.85 -6.78
C LYS A 116 8.16 -9.42 -7.22
N CYS A 117 9.21 -8.61 -7.26
CA CYS A 117 9.17 -7.23 -7.70
C CYS A 117 10.02 -7.05 -8.96
N ILE A 118 9.67 -6.07 -9.77
CA ILE A 118 10.45 -5.61 -10.92
C ILE A 118 10.82 -4.16 -10.66
N TRP A 119 12.10 -3.84 -10.82
CA TRP A 119 12.54 -2.45 -10.77
C TRP A 119 12.16 -1.76 -12.07
N PHE A 120 11.62 -0.57 -11.98
CA PHE A 120 11.32 0.29 -13.12
C PHE A 120 11.90 1.70 -12.91
N GLY A 121 11.82 2.57 -13.91
CA GLY A 121 12.45 3.88 -13.90
C GLY A 121 13.91 3.84 -14.34
N ASP A 122 14.78 4.58 -13.65
CA ASP A 122 16.17 4.78 -14.05
C ASP A 122 17.04 3.51 -13.98
N ARG A 123 16.63 2.49 -13.24
CA ARG A 123 17.34 1.21 -13.08
C ARG A 123 16.40 0.04 -13.27
N PRO A 124 16.03 -0.27 -14.53
CA PRO A 124 15.15 -1.41 -14.78
C PRO A 124 15.88 -2.72 -14.48
N GLY A 125 15.15 -3.68 -13.90
CA GLY A 125 15.69 -5.01 -13.60
C GLY A 125 14.75 -5.83 -12.75
N VAL A 126 15.05 -7.13 -12.66
CA VAL A 126 14.32 -8.04 -11.75
C VAL A 126 15.09 -8.09 -10.43
N ILE A 127 14.41 -7.93 -9.31
CA ILE A 127 15.02 -8.18 -8.00
C ILE A 127 15.41 -9.65 -7.91
N PRO A 128 16.65 -9.97 -7.44
CA PRO A 128 17.15 -11.33 -7.43
C PRO A 128 16.21 -12.31 -6.76
N ASP A 129 16.28 -13.56 -7.19
CA ASP A 129 15.43 -14.64 -6.72
C ASP A 129 15.42 -14.76 -5.19
N ILE A 130 14.34 -14.28 -4.59
CA ILE A 130 13.99 -14.68 -3.23
C ILE A 130 13.41 -16.08 -3.38
N PRO A 131 13.89 -17.09 -2.61
CA PRO A 131 13.31 -18.41 -2.64
C PRO A 131 11.81 -18.33 -2.44
N VAL A 132 11.03 -18.91 -3.35
CA VAL A 132 9.59 -19.05 -3.18
C VAL A 132 9.37 -20.24 -2.24
N GLY A 133 8.87 -19.98 -1.04
CA GLY A 133 8.66 -21.03 -0.05
C GLY A 133 8.05 -20.48 1.23
N ASP A 134 7.78 -21.37 2.16
CA ASP A 134 7.33 -21.01 3.50
C ASP A 134 8.48 -20.31 4.25
N ILE A 135 8.27 -19.04 4.60
CA ILE A 135 9.28 -18.21 5.31
C ILE A 135 9.48 -18.62 6.78
N SER A 136 8.68 -19.56 7.31
CA SER A 136 8.85 -20.08 8.66
C SER A 136 10.23 -20.72 8.90
N ASN A 137 10.94 -21.05 7.83
CA ASN A 137 12.27 -21.68 7.87
C ASN A 137 13.44 -20.70 7.57
N PHE A 138 13.16 -19.41 7.43
CA PHE A 138 14.23 -18.41 7.27
C PHE A 138 14.57 -17.79 8.62
N ASP A 139 15.82 -17.93 9.05
CA ASP A 139 16.39 -17.16 10.14
C ASP A 139 16.59 -15.72 9.67
N PHE A 140 15.96 -14.76 10.34
CA PHE A 140 16.10 -13.32 10.13
C PHE A 140 17.25 -12.74 10.96
#